data_bf934d5d35bc9c9314ab7a769f07b771
#
_entry.id   bf934d5d35bc9c9314ab7a769f07b771
#
_cell.length_a   1.000
_cell.length_b   1.000
_cell.length_c   1.000
_cell.angle_alpha   90.00
_cell.angle_beta   90.00
_cell.angle_gamma   90.00
#
_symmetry.space_group_name_H-M   'P 1'
#
loop_
_entity.id
_entity.type
_entity.pdbx_description
1 polymer ?
#
loop_
_entity_poly.entity_id
_entity_poly.type
_entity_poly.pdbx_seq_one_letter_code
_entity_poly.pdbx_strand_id
1 'polypeptide(L)'
;DKNQNTRITLILRNTYNGVHSNQISFPGGKKDKSDSNLKHTAIRETVEELGIDETLINLVGPLSQVYIPPSNFNVQPFVGIYNGTPFFNPDSKEVSLLIKPLLKDLLNIKSIKSEVFVQNKKIIVPSYIIEGHVVWGATAMIINEFITLFNDIINS
;
A
#
# COMPACT_ATOMS: atom_id res chain seq x y z
N ASP A 1 3.36 8.14 24.43
CA ASP A 1 3.79 6.89 23.81
C ASP A 1 3.83 7.07 22.28
N LYS A 2 5.04 7.27 21.72
CA LYS A 2 5.23 7.62 20.29
C LYS A 2 4.67 6.55 19.33
N ASN A 3 4.52 5.32 19.79
CA ASN A 3 4.06 4.20 18.96
C ASN A 3 2.53 4.14 18.78
N GLN A 4 1.74 4.82 19.60
CA GLN A 4 0.27 4.77 19.50
C GLN A 4 -0.27 5.52 18.28
N ASN A 5 0.52 6.40 17.67
CA ASN A 5 0.12 7.23 16.54
C ASN A 5 0.78 6.83 15.21
N THR A 6 1.51 5.71 15.18
CA THR A 6 2.07 5.19 13.92
C THR A 6 0.95 4.83 12.96
N ARG A 7 1.08 5.29 11.72
CA ARG A 7 0.09 5.08 10.66
C ARG A 7 0.72 4.38 9.47
N ILE A 8 -0.08 3.61 8.77
CA ILE A 8 0.25 3.10 7.44
C ILE A 8 -0.37 4.06 6.42
N THR A 9 0.35 4.38 5.36
CA THR A 9 -0.19 5.23 4.29
C THR A 9 -0.60 4.36 3.11
N LEU A 10 -1.87 4.49 2.73
CA LEU A 10 -2.46 3.93 1.53
C LEU A 10 -3.01 5.06 0.67
N ILE A 11 -3.18 4.81 -0.61
CA ILE A 11 -3.77 5.73 -1.57
C ILE A 11 -5.02 5.13 -2.20
N LEU A 12 -6.02 5.95 -2.47
CA LEU A 12 -7.05 5.65 -3.44
C LEU A 12 -6.59 6.21 -4.79
N ARG A 13 -6.34 5.33 -5.74
CA ARG A 13 -5.93 5.72 -7.09
C ARG A 13 -7.06 6.41 -7.83
N ASN A 14 -6.73 7.43 -8.62
CA ASN A 14 -7.72 8.09 -9.45
C ASN A 14 -8.37 7.14 -10.46
N THR A 15 -9.56 7.52 -10.92
CA THR A 15 -10.27 6.81 -11.97
C THR A 15 -9.59 7.06 -13.32
N TYR A 16 -9.08 6.00 -13.95
CA TYR A 16 -8.49 6.02 -15.29
C TYR A 16 -8.84 4.73 -16.04
N ASN A 17 -8.59 4.69 -17.35
CA ASN A 17 -8.80 3.49 -18.16
C ASN A 17 -7.71 2.45 -17.88
N GLY A 18 -7.84 1.70 -16.79
CA GLY A 18 -6.87 0.67 -16.39
C GLY A 18 -7.40 -0.28 -15.32
N VAL A 19 -6.68 -1.39 -15.14
CA VAL A 19 -7.11 -2.55 -14.31
C VAL A 19 -7.18 -2.20 -12.81
N HIS A 20 -6.42 -1.19 -12.37
CA HIS A 20 -6.31 -0.79 -10.96
C HIS A 20 -6.97 0.56 -10.66
N SER A 21 -7.83 1.02 -11.57
CA SER A 21 -8.60 2.26 -11.42
C SER A 21 -9.49 2.20 -10.18
N ASN A 22 -9.52 3.29 -9.40
CA ASN A 22 -10.35 3.42 -8.20
C ASN A 22 -10.14 2.31 -7.15
N GLN A 23 -8.90 1.80 -7.03
CA GLN A 23 -8.53 0.80 -6.04
C GLN A 23 -7.64 1.40 -4.96
N ILE A 24 -7.75 0.83 -3.75
CA ILE A 24 -6.82 1.14 -2.66
C ILE A 24 -5.53 0.38 -2.88
N SER A 25 -4.40 1.09 -2.80
CA SER A 25 -3.07 0.49 -2.90
C SER A 25 -2.07 1.14 -1.94
N PHE A 26 -0.93 0.52 -1.75
CA PHE A 26 0.26 1.22 -1.27
C PHE A 26 0.75 2.17 -2.36
N PRO A 27 1.45 3.26 -1.99
CA PRO A 27 2.20 4.06 -2.96
C PRO A 27 3.19 3.19 -3.70
N GLY A 28 3.36 3.44 -5.00
CA GLY A 28 4.28 2.68 -5.82
C GLY A 28 3.83 2.53 -7.26
N GLY A 29 4.78 2.16 -8.11
CA GLY A 29 4.54 2.07 -9.54
C GLY A 29 5.53 1.19 -10.28
N LYS A 30 5.69 1.47 -11.56
CA LYS A 30 6.53 0.69 -12.47
C LYS A 30 7.96 1.20 -12.44
N LYS A 31 8.91 0.26 -12.49
CA LYS A 31 10.34 0.59 -12.65
C LYS A 31 10.56 1.40 -13.93
N ASP A 32 11.12 2.58 -13.79
CA ASP A 32 11.60 3.41 -14.89
C ASP A 32 13.04 3.01 -15.28
N LYS A 33 13.48 3.43 -16.47
CA LYS A 33 14.85 3.19 -16.95
C LYS A 33 15.91 3.90 -16.11
N SER A 34 15.55 5.01 -15.50
CA SER A 34 16.40 5.79 -14.59
C SER A 34 16.56 5.13 -13.22
N ASP A 35 15.66 4.21 -12.85
CA ASP A 35 15.72 3.55 -11.55
C ASP A 35 16.85 2.51 -11.50
N SER A 36 17.78 2.68 -10.58
CA SER A 36 18.90 1.76 -10.39
C SER A 36 18.46 0.36 -9.97
N ASN A 37 17.39 0.28 -9.17
CA ASN A 37 16.81 -0.97 -8.66
C ASN A 37 15.37 -0.73 -8.17
N LEU A 38 14.66 -1.80 -7.72
CA LEU A 38 13.27 -1.70 -7.27
C LEU A 38 13.10 -0.92 -5.95
N LYS A 39 14.14 -0.82 -5.11
CA LYS A 39 14.10 0.05 -3.91
C LYS A 39 14.02 1.52 -4.33
N HIS A 40 14.82 1.90 -5.31
CA HIS A 40 14.80 3.26 -5.87
C HIS A 40 13.43 3.57 -6.48
N THR A 41 12.86 2.62 -7.25
CA THR A 41 11.49 2.75 -7.78
C THR A 41 10.47 3.00 -6.66
N ALA A 42 10.52 2.19 -5.61
CA ALA A 42 9.56 2.30 -4.50
C ALA A 42 9.65 3.66 -3.79
N ILE A 43 10.85 4.19 -3.58
CA ILE A 43 11.05 5.51 -2.97
C ILE A 43 10.57 6.60 -3.92
N ARG A 44 11.03 6.62 -5.18
CA ARG A 44 10.66 7.63 -6.18
C ARG A 44 9.14 7.74 -6.34
N GLU A 45 8.48 6.62 -6.59
CA GLU A 45 7.02 6.58 -6.75
C GLU A 45 6.28 7.06 -5.48
N THR A 46 6.78 6.66 -4.28
CA THR A 46 6.21 7.14 -3.01
C THR A 46 6.34 8.65 -2.85
N VAL A 47 7.49 9.22 -3.24
CA VAL A 47 7.72 10.66 -3.21
C VAL A 47 6.84 11.38 -4.21
N GLU A 48 6.73 10.88 -5.44
CA GLU A 48 5.91 11.46 -6.50
C GLU A 48 4.43 11.45 -6.14
N GLU A 49 3.90 10.30 -5.68
CA GLU A 49 2.48 10.15 -5.34
C GLU A 49 2.08 10.88 -4.05
N LEU A 50 2.96 10.93 -3.05
CA LEU A 50 2.64 11.51 -1.74
C LEU A 50 3.16 12.94 -1.54
N GLY A 51 4.11 13.40 -2.34
CA GLY A 51 4.77 14.71 -2.21
C GLY A 51 5.53 14.88 -0.89
N ILE A 52 6.19 13.83 -0.40
CA ILE A 52 6.95 13.84 0.86
C ILE A 52 8.45 13.92 0.63
N ASP A 53 9.21 14.26 1.68
CA ASP A 53 10.66 14.36 1.62
C ASP A 53 11.32 12.98 1.61
N GLU A 54 12.05 12.66 0.54
CA GLU A 54 12.79 11.41 0.36
C GLU A 54 13.81 11.16 1.46
N THR A 55 14.48 12.21 1.94
CA THR A 55 15.56 12.10 2.93
C THR A 55 15.11 11.58 4.28
N LEU A 56 13.80 11.63 4.56
CA LEU A 56 13.18 11.14 5.78
C LEU A 56 12.67 9.71 5.66
N ILE A 57 12.76 9.08 4.48
CA ILE A 57 12.36 7.70 4.26
C ILE A 57 13.52 6.76 4.62
N ASN A 58 13.31 5.91 5.61
CA ASN A 58 14.22 4.83 5.96
C ASN A 58 13.63 3.48 5.54
N LEU A 59 14.23 2.81 4.54
CA LEU A 59 13.82 1.48 4.13
C LEU A 59 14.31 0.44 5.13
N VAL A 60 13.35 -0.34 5.65
CA VAL A 60 13.60 -1.45 6.60
C VAL A 60 13.98 -2.72 5.85
N GLY A 61 13.16 -3.11 4.86
CA GLY A 61 13.39 -4.32 4.09
C GLY A 61 12.25 -4.67 3.12
N PRO A 62 12.46 -5.71 2.28
CA PRO A 62 11.43 -6.22 1.38
C PRO A 62 10.45 -7.15 2.10
N LEU A 63 9.23 -7.23 1.57
CA LEU A 63 8.27 -8.31 1.81
C LEU A 63 8.32 -9.31 0.65
N SER A 64 7.48 -10.34 0.68
CA SER A 64 7.38 -11.32 -0.39
C SER A 64 6.86 -10.70 -1.69
N GLN A 65 7.38 -11.18 -2.81
CA GLN A 65 6.88 -10.77 -4.13
C GLN A 65 5.45 -11.25 -4.33
N VAL A 66 4.62 -10.39 -4.94
CA VAL A 66 3.23 -10.69 -5.28
C VAL A 66 3.06 -10.58 -6.78
N TYR A 67 2.66 -11.69 -7.42
CA TYR A 67 2.27 -11.68 -8.83
C TYR A 67 0.81 -11.27 -8.98
N ILE A 68 0.54 -10.33 -9.88
CA ILE A 68 -0.80 -9.79 -10.16
C ILE A 68 -1.20 -10.19 -11.59
N PRO A 69 -1.97 -11.29 -11.77
CA PRO A 69 -2.31 -11.81 -13.10
C PRO A 69 -2.99 -10.80 -14.03
N PRO A 70 -3.97 -9.98 -13.60
CA PRO A 70 -4.66 -9.06 -14.51
C PRO A 70 -3.77 -8.02 -15.18
N SER A 71 -2.68 -7.61 -14.51
CA SER A 71 -1.72 -6.64 -15.04
C SER A 71 -0.41 -7.27 -15.51
N ASN A 72 -0.23 -8.59 -15.28
CA ASN A 72 1.01 -9.32 -15.53
C ASN A 72 2.23 -8.69 -14.83
N PHE A 73 2.04 -8.18 -13.62
CA PHE A 73 3.09 -7.58 -12.82
C PHE A 73 3.56 -8.49 -11.69
N ASN A 74 4.89 -8.52 -11.48
CA ASN A 74 5.50 -8.94 -10.23
C ASN A 74 5.80 -7.69 -9.39
N VAL A 75 5.11 -7.56 -8.27
CA VAL A 75 5.29 -6.46 -7.33
C VAL A 75 6.26 -6.89 -6.24
N GLN A 76 7.30 -6.08 -6.00
CA GLN A 76 8.19 -6.21 -4.86
C GLN A 76 7.86 -5.14 -3.83
N PRO A 77 7.15 -5.47 -2.75
CA PRO A 77 6.87 -4.51 -1.69
C PRO A 77 8.10 -4.30 -0.81
N PHE A 78 8.20 -3.10 -0.26
CA PHE A 78 9.21 -2.73 0.74
C PHE A 78 8.53 -2.08 1.94
N VAL A 79 9.04 -2.35 3.13
CA VAL A 79 8.67 -1.64 4.35
C VAL A 79 9.61 -0.45 4.50
N GLY A 80 9.04 0.74 4.63
CA GLY A 80 9.75 1.96 4.91
C GLY A 80 9.15 2.69 6.11
N ILE A 81 10.00 3.39 6.85
CA ILE A 81 9.61 4.27 7.97
C ILE A 81 9.90 5.71 7.57
N TYR A 82 8.90 6.57 7.69
CA TYR A 82 9.09 8.00 7.55
C TYR A 82 9.45 8.62 8.90
N ASN A 83 10.63 9.22 8.99
CA ASN A 83 11.17 9.78 10.24
C ASN A 83 10.69 11.20 10.42
N GLY A 84 9.52 11.38 11.02
CA GLY A 84 8.94 12.68 11.31
C GLY A 84 7.43 12.72 11.10
N THR A 85 6.87 13.92 11.09
CA THR A 85 5.46 14.14 10.73
C THR A 85 5.42 14.53 9.26
N PRO A 86 4.90 13.67 8.36
CA PRO A 86 4.91 13.99 6.94
C PRO A 86 3.95 15.15 6.63
N PHE A 87 4.43 16.11 5.86
CA PHE A 87 3.59 17.06 5.16
C PHE A 87 3.26 16.44 3.80
N PHE A 88 2.03 15.96 3.64
CA PHE A 88 1.59 15.36 2.39
C PHE A 88 1.16 16.43 1.37
N ASN A 89 1.68 16.33 0.16
CA ASN A 89 1.24 17.10 -1.00
C ASN A 89 1.01 16.14 -2.18
N PRO A 90 -0.04 15.30 -2.13
CA PRO A 90 -0.25 14.22 -3.08
C PRO A 90 -0.47 14.75 -4.51
N ASP A 91 0.06 14.02 -5.51
CA ASP A 91 -0.24 14.32 -6.91
C ASP A 91 -1.73 14.04 -7.20
N SER A 92 -2.48 15.11 -7.40
CA SER A 92 -3.92 15.05 -7.68
C SER A 92 -4.27 14.34 -9.00
N LYS A 93 -3.30 14.07 -9.88
CA LYS A 93 -3.52 13.29 -11.11
C LYS A 93 -3.56 11.79 -10.83
N GLU A 94 -2.84 11.33 -9.80
CA GLU A 94 -2.70 9.90 -9.47
C GLU A 94 -3.45 9.50 -8.22
N VAL A 95 -3.50 10.38 -7.22
CA VAL A 95 -4.03 10.12 -5.88
C VAL A 95 -5.32 10.91 -5.65
N SER A 96 -6.43 10.19 -5.51
CA SER A 96 -7.74 10.76 -5.18
C SER A 96 -7.90 11.02 -3.68
N LEU A 97 -7.37 10.12 -2.86
CA LEU A 97 -7.50 10.20 -1.40
C LEU A 97 -6.31 9.52 -0.72
N LEU A 98 -5.86 10.09 0.40
CA LEU A 98 -4.95 9.43 1.33
C LEU A 98 -5.74 8.75 2.46
N ILE A 99 -5.44 7.47 2.69
CA ILE A 99 -6.02 6.65 3.74
C ILE A 99 -4.89 6.30 4.72
N LYS A 100 -5.05 6.68 5.99
CA LYS A 100 -3.95 6.63 6.98
C LYS A 100 -4.39 5.93 8.26
N PRO A 101 -4.76 4.65 8.22
CA PRO A 101 -5.17 3.89 9.40
C PRO A 101 -4.05 3.84 10.44
N LEU A 102 -4.42 3.76 11.70
CA LEU A 102 -3.47 3.50 12.77
C LEU A 102 -2.93 2.08 12.64
N LEU A 103 -1.62 1.92 12.82
CA LEU A 103 -0.97 0.61 12.80
C LEU A 103 -1.63 -0.36 13.78
N LYS A 104 -1.93 0.08 14.99
CA LYS A 104 -2.60 -0.76 16.02
C LYS A 104 -3.95 -1.31 15.57
N ASP A 105 -4.69 -0.55 14.76
CA ASP A 105 -6.00 -0.99 14.27
C ASP A 105 -5.83 -2.04 13.17
N LEU A 106 -4.82 -1.88 12.32
CA LEU A 106 -4.47 -2.88 11.30
C LEU A 106 -3.96 -4.18 11.90
N LEU A 107 -3.17 -4.13 12.98
CA LEU A 107 -2.67 -5.36 13.64
C LEU A 107 -3.79 -6.23 14.21
N ASN A 108 -4.96 -5.64 14.47
CA ASN A 108 -6.14 -6.34 15.00
C ASN A 108 -7.25 -6.54 13.96
N ILE A 109 -7.02 -6.14 12.69
CA ILE A 109 -8.04 -6.21 11.65
C ILE A 109 -8.35 -7.67 11.27
N LYS A 110 -9.61 -7.96 11.02
CA LYS A 110 -10.04 -9.29 10.57
C LYS A 110 -10.35 -9.29 9.09
N SER A 111 -9.88 -10.32 8.40
CA SER A 111 -10.25 -10.57 7.02
C SER A 111 -11.74 -10.95 6.93
N ILE A 112 -12.41 -10.40 5.93
CA ILE A 112 -13.79 -10.71 5.57
C ILE A 112 -13.88 -11.11 4.11
N LYS A 113 -15.05 -11.56 3.66
CA LYS A 113 -15.34 -11.77 2.23
C LYS A 113 -16.15 -10.59 1.71
N SER A 114 -15.68 -9.96 0.66
CA SER A 114 -16.38 -8.86 0.00
C SER A 114 -16.69 -9.21 -1.46
N GLU A 115 -17.81 -8.67 -1.96
CA GLU A 115 -18.12 -8.70 -3.37
C GLU A 115 -17.43 -7.53 -4.06
N VAL A 116 -16.69 -7.83 -5.12
CA VAL A 116 -16.01 -6.81 -5.95
C VAL A 116 -16.28 -7.07 -7.43
N PHE A 117 -16.15 -6.03 -8.24
CA PHE A 117 -16.29 -6.14 -9.68
C PHE A 117 -14.92 -6.13 -10.34
N VAL A 118 -14.62 -7.15 -11.14
CA VAL A 118 -13.41 -7.24 -11.96
C VAL A 118 -13.85 -7.51 -13.40
N GLN A 119 -13.49 -6.62 -14.32
CA GLN A 119 -13.88 -6.72 -15.74
C GLN A 119 -15.38 -6.98 -15.91
N ASN A 120 -16.23 -6.23 -15.22
CA ASN A 120 -17.69 -6.36 -15.19
C ASN A 120 -18.23 -7.70 -14.65
N LYS A 121 -17.38 -8.53 -14.05
CA LYS A 121 -17.79 -9.76 -13.36
C LYS A 121 -17.75 -9.55 -11.86
N LYS A 122 -18.83 -9.96 -11.20
CA LYS A 122 -18.93 -9.97 -9.74
C LYS A 122 -18.19 -11.18 -9.20
N ILE A 123 -17.23 -10.95 -8.30
CA ILE A 123 -16.49 -12.02 -7.62
C ILE A 123 -16.47 -11.78 -6.11
N ILE A 124 -16.34 -12.86 -5.35
CA ILE A 124 -16.17 -12.80 -3.89
C ILE A 124 -14.69 -13.02 -3.58
N VAL A 125 -14.09 -12.10 -2.85
CA VAL A 125 -12.66 -12.12 -2.53
C VAL A 125 -12.42 -11.90 -1.04
N PRO A 126 -11.32 -12.43 -0.48
CA PRO A 126 -10.83 -12.02 0.83
C PRO A 126 -10.46 -10.53 0.80
N SER A 127 -10.83 -9.81 1.85
CA SER A 127 -10.66 -8.37 1.91
C SER A 127 -10.58 -7.87 3.35
N TYR A 128 -10.18 -6.61 3.50
CA TYR A 128 -10.24 -5.86 4.76
C TYR A 128 -11.11 -4.62 4.56
N ILE A 129 -11.79 -4.18 5.61
CA ILE A 129 -12.42 -2.85 5.63
C ILE A 129 -11.50 -1.91 6.38
N ILE A 130 -10.93 -0.94 5.68
CA ILE A 130 -9.98 0.03 6.23
C ILE A 130 -10.56 1.43 6.01
N GLU A 131 -10.85 2.14 7.10
CA GLU A 131 -11.49 3.46 7.08
C GLU A 131 -12.71 3.52 6.13
N GLY A 132 -13.55 2.45 6.12
CA GLY A 132 -14.74 2.35 5.29
C GLY A 132 -14.54 1.88 3.85
N HIS A 133 -13.30 1.65 3.43
CA HIS A 133 -12.96 1.18 2.09
C HIS A 133 -12.68 -0.32 2.06
N VAL A 134 -13.13 -0.98 0.99
CA VAL A 134 -12.82 -2.39 0.72
C VAL A 134 -11.41 -2.49 0.14
N VAL A 135 -10.51 -3.14 0.87
CA VAL A 135 -9.12 -3.40 0.45
C VAL A 135 -8.97 -4.88 0.16
N TRP A 136 -8.58 -5.22 -1.06
CA TRP A 136 -8.52 -6.59 -1.55
C TRP A 136 -7.33 -6.82 -2.50
N GLY A 137 -7.20 -8.01 -3.07
CA GLY A 137 -6.15 -8.35 -4.04
C GLY A 137 -4.74 -8.23 -3.46
N ALA A 138 -3.81 -7.75 -4.27
CA ALA A 138 -2.39 -7.63 -3.87
C ALA A 138 -2.20 -6.76 -2.62
N THR A 139 -2.93 -5.66 -2.50
CA THR A 139 -2.85 -4.79 -1.31
C THR A 139 -3.22 -5.53 -0.05
N ALA A 140 -4.31 -6.31 -0.07
CA ALA A 140 -4.72 -7.12 1.09
C ALA A 140 -3.71 -8.22 1.41
N MET A 141 -3.09 -8.84 0.41
CA MET A 141 -2.03 -9.86 0.60
C MET A 141 -0.81 -9.27 1.28
N ILE A 142 -0.35 -8.09 0.84
CA ILE A 142 0.79 -7.38 1.42
C ILE A 142 0.48 -6.97 2.87
N ILE A 143 -0.72 -6.47 3.15
CA ILE A 143 -1.17 -6.13 4.51
C ILE A 143 -1.15 -7.38 5.39
N ASN A 144 -1.69 -8.51 4.90
CA ASN A 144 -1.73 -9.76 5.66
C ASN A 144 -0.33 -10.25 6.05
N GLU A 145 0.61 -10.25 5.10
CA GLU A 145 2.00 -10.63 5.37
C GLU A 145 2.64 -9.70 6.40
N PHE A 146 2.49 -8.38 6.20
CA PHE A 146 3.03 -7.38 7.12
C PHE A 146 2.51 -7.56 8.55
N ILE A 147 1.19 -7.75 8.72
CA ILE A 147 0.57 -7.96 10.03
C ILE A 147 1.10 -9.25 10.68
N THR A 148 1.20 -10.33 9.91
CA THR A 148 1.69 -11.61 10.40
C THR A 148 3.11 -11.48 10.92
N LEU A 149 4.03 -10.95 10.11
CA LEU A 149 5.43 -10.76 10.48
C LEU A 149 5.59 -9.82 11.69
N PHE A 150 4.80 -8.73 11.73
CA PHE A 150 4.86 -7.79 12.83
C PHE A 150 4.39 -8.42 14.14
N ASN A 151 3.30 -9.20 14.11
CA ASN A 151 2.80 -9.91 15.29
C ASN A 151 3.77 -10.99 15.76
N ASP A 152 4.44 -11.71 14.86
CA ASP A 152 5.46 -12.69 15.23
C ASP A 152 6.64 -12.04 15.95
N ILE A 153 7.07 -10.86 15.49
CA ILE A 153 8.17 -10.11 16.11
C ILE A 153 7.82 -9.60 17.52
N ILE A 154 6.60 -9.08 17.72
CA ILE A 154 6.22 -8.52 19.04
C ILE A 154 5.84 -9.60 20.06
N ASN A 155 5.58 -10.84 19.64
CA ASN A 155 5.22 -11.96 20.49
C ASN A 155 6.41 -12.92 20.73
N SER A 156 7.58 -12.65 20.11
CA SER A 156 8.82 -13.41 20.31
C SER A 156 9.69 -12.78 21.40
#